data_86987f8934a6ac1b6a54fd69b094cf0d
#
_entry.id   86987f8934a6ac1b6a54fd69b094cf0d
#
_cell.length_a   1.000
_cell.length_b   1.000
_cell.length_c   1.000
_cell.angle_alpha   90.00
_cell.angle_beta   90.00
_cell.angle_gamma   90.00
#
_symmetry.space_group_name_H-M   'P 1'
#
loop_
_entity.id
_entity.type
_entity.pdbx_description
1 polymer ?
#
loop_
_entity_poly.entity_id
_entity_poly.type
_entity_poly.pdbx_seq_one_letter_code
_entity_poly.pdbx_strand_id
1 'polypeptide(L)'
;MNKYRTHKCNELRKEDVDKKISLSGWINKKRDHGNLLFIDLRDNYGITQCIIDKDNKYFSDLEKMQLETVIKVEGKVANRSKETINSEIDTGEIEVVIEQHEVLGTCKELPMPIFSDQEYAEEIRLKYRFLDLRRKKIHENIILRSKVISYIRNEMTKLGFLEFQTPILTSSSPEGARDFLVPSRLNPGKFYALPQAPQQFKQLIMVSGFDRYFQIAPCFRDEDARADRSPGEFYQLD
;
A
#
# COMPACT_ATOMS: atom_id res chain seq x y z
N MET A 1 -2.15 -3.18 23.15
CA MET A 1 -3.43 -2.76 22.52
C MET A 1 -3.20 -1.46 21.79
N ASN A 2 -3.68 -1.31 20.55
CA ASN A 2 -3.55 -0.06 19.81
C ASN A 2 -4.54 0.97 20.39
N LYS A 3 -4.08 2.16 20.82
CA LYS A 3 -4.95 3.18 21.44
C LYS A 3 -5.96 3.80 20.46
N TYR A 4 -5.75 3.63 19.17
CA TYR A 4 -6.59 4.26 18.15
C TYR A 4 -7.71 3.34 17.64
N ARG A 5 -7.58 2.02 17.77
CA ARG A 5 -8.59 1.08 17.28
C ARG A 5 -8.55 -0.25 18.03
N THR A 6 -9.72 -0.89 18.17
CA THR A 6 -9.87 -2.26 18.66
C THR A 6 -9.87 -3.26 17.51
N HIS A 7 -10.40 -2.88 16.33
CA HIS A 7 -10.54 -3.71 15.14
C HIS A 7 -10.06 -2.97 13.89
N LYS A 8 -9.72 -3.71 12.83
CA LYS A 8 -9.50 -3.18 11.48
C LYS A 8 -10.83 -3.03 10.74
N CYS A 9 -10.84 -2.20 9.68
CA CYS A 9 -12.06 -1.92 8.92
C CYS A 9 -12.57 -3.10 8.06
N ASN A 10 -11.96 -4.28 8.14
CA ASN A 10 -12.46 -5.50 7.48
C ASN A 10 -12.72 -6.66 8.45
N GLU A 11 -12.57 -6.46 9.76
CA GLU A 11 -12.58 -7.55 10.73
C GLU A 11 -13.97 -7.85 11.32
N LEU A 12 -14.83 -6.82 11.41
CA LEU A 12 -16.13 -6.96 12.06
C LEU A 12 -17.08 -7.88 11.29
N ARG A 13 -17.80 -8.72 12.02
CA ARG A 13 -18.80 -9.68 11.52
C ARG A 13 -20.07 -9.66 12.37
N LYS A 14 -21.06 -10.48 12.03
CA LYS A 14 -22.32 -10.62 12.79
C LYS A 14 -22.11 -11.01 14.25
N GLU A 15 -21.07 -11.76 14.56
CA GLU A 15 -20.72 -12.17 15.92
C GLU A 15 -20.26 -11.01 16.81
N ASP A 16 -19.99 -9.85 16.20
CA ASP A 16 -19.58 -8.64 16.90
C ASP A 16 -20.74 -7.69 17.19
N VAL A 17 -21.96 -8.03 16.74
CA VAL A 17 -23.14 -7.22 16.99
C VAL A 17 -23.32 -6.99 18.50
N ASP A 18 -23.75 -5.79 18.85
CA ASP A 18 -23.88 -5.25 20.21
C ASP A 18 -22.55 -4.94 20.93
N LYS A 19 -21.39 -5.28 20.39
CA LYS A 19 -20.11 -4.91 20.97
C LYS A 19 -19.80 -3.42 20.77
N LYS A 20 -19.22 -2.81 21.80
CA LYS A 20 -18.61 -1.49 21.67
C LYS A 20 -17.19 -1.63 21.14
N ILE A 21 -16.92 -0.91 20.05
CA ILE A 21 -15.65 -0.98 19.35
C ILE A 21 -15.12 0.42 19.00
N SER A 22 -13.84 0.49 18.63
CA SER A 22 -13.29 1.66 17.98
C SER A 22 -12.62 1.28 16.65
N LEU A 23 -12.84 2.11 15.63
CA LEU A 23 -12.18 2.04 14.34
C LEU A 23 -11.43 3.34 14.08
N SER A 24 -10.35 3.27 13.31
CA SER A 24 -9.65 4.46 12.82
C SER A 24 -9.28 4.30 11.37
N GLY A 25 -9.50 5.34 10.59
CA GLY A 25 -9.26 5.31 9.15
C GLY A 25 -9.56 6.64 8.49
N TRP A 26 -9.53 6.62 7.17
CA TRP A 26 -9.90 7.73 6.29
C TRP A 26 -11.39 7.69 5.98
N ILE A 27 -12.04 8.85 5.97
CA ILE A 27 -13.39 9.00 5.43
C ILE A 27 -13.33 8.76 3.92
N ASN A 28 -13.76 7.58 3.49
CA ASN A 28 -13.69 7.15 2.09
C ASN A 28 -14.86 7.70 1.26
N LYS A 29 -16.07 7.64 1.81
CA LYS A 29 -17.32 8.10 1.17
C LYS A 29 -18.29 8.57 2.22
N LYS A 30 -19.08 9.55 1.89
CA LYS A 30 -20.21 10.03 2.72
C LYS A 30 -21.48 10.05 1.90
N ARG A 31 -22.60 9.72 2.52
CA ARG A 31 -23.95 9.79 1.94
C ARG A 31 -24.89 10.33 3.00
N ASP A 32 -25.47 11.48 2.73
CA ASP A 32 -26.47 12.08 3.60
C ASP A 32 -27.87 11.65 3.11
N HIS A 33 -28.67 11.08 3.97
CA HIS A 33 -30.06 10.70 3.75
C HIS A 33 -31.02 11.50 4.66
N GLY A 34 -30.64 12.71 5.02
CA GLY A 34 -31.44 13.66 5.78
C GLY A 34 -31.41 13.43 7.29
N ASN A 35 -31.82 12.27 7.77
CA ASN A 35 -31.78 11.92 9.19
C ASN A 35 -30.59 11.04 9.58
N LEU A 36 -29.93 10.44 8.61
CA LEU A 36 -28.78 9.54 8.80
C LEU A 36 -27.65 9.93 7.88
N LEU A 37 -26.45 10.08 8.42
CA LEU A 37 -25.22 10.20 7.65
C LEU A 37 -24.49 8.86 7.65
N PHE A 38 -24.25 8.33 6.46
CA PHE A 38 -23.46 7.13 6.23
C PHE A 38 -22.02 7.52 5.89
N ILE A 39 -21.08 6.91 6.56
CA ILE A 39 -19.65 7.13 6.39
C ILE A 39 -18.98 5.78 6.14
N ASP A 40 -18.41 5.60 4.96
CA ASP A 40 -17.56 4.46 4.69
C ASP A 40 -16.16 4.80 5.22
N LEU A 41 -15.75 4.19 6.32
CA LEU A 41 -14.44 4.36 6.94
C LEU A 41 -13.49 3.30 6.39
N ARG A 42 -12.36 3.73 5.85
CA ARG A 42 -11.35 2.86 5.21
C ARG A 42 -10.05 2.87 5.98
N ASP A 43 -9.44 1.71 6.12
CA ASP A 43 -8.03 1.55 6.49
C ASP A 43 -7.26 0.76 5.43
N ASN A 44 -6.05 0.27 5.76
CA ASN A 44 -5.25 -0.56 4.85
C ASN A 44 -5.89 -1.93 4.56
N TYR A 45 -6.81 -2.39 5.41
CA TYR A 45 -7.34 -3.75 5.37
C TYR A 45 -8.71 -3.84 4.71
N GLY A 46 -9.48 -2.77 4.72
CA GLY A 46 -10.79 -2.75 4.10
C GLY A 46 -11.64 -1.53 4.47
N ILE A 47 -12.95 -1.72 4.38
CA ILE A 47 -13.95 -0.66 4.59
C ILE A 47 -15.01 -1.18 5.56
N THR A 48 -15.41 -0.33 6.50
CA THR A 48 -16.60 -0.54 7.33
C THR A 48 -17.53 0.67 7.21
N GLN A 49 -18.81 0.42 6.97
CA GLN A 49 -19.81 1.47 7.02
C GLN A 49 -20.08 1.85 8.48
N CYS A 50 -20.03 3.15 8.75
CA CYS A 50 -20.44 3.74 10.00
C CYS A 50 -21.67 4.63 9.74
N ILE A 51 -22.59 4.72 10.71
CA ILE A 51 -23.77 5.55 10.63
C ILE A 51 -23.86 6.46 11.84
N ILE A 52 -24.42 7.65 11.63
CA ILE A 52 -24.73 8.58 12.72
C ILE A 52 -26.07 9.23 12.45
N ASP A 53 -26.88 9.29 13.52
CA ASP A 53 -28.20 9.93 13.51
C ASP A 53 -28.07 11.45 13.63
N LYS A 54 -29.00 12.19 13.01
CA LYS A 54 -29.06 13.67 13.04
C LYS A 54 -29.17 14.25 14.46
N ASP A 55 -29.80 13.51 15.35
CA ASP A 55 -29.98 13.93 16.75
C ASP A 55 -28.67 13.79 17.57
N ASN A 56 -27.66 13.12 17.04
CA ASN A 56 -26.35 13.02 17.67
C ASN A 56 -25.59 14.36 17.55
N LYS A 57 -25.07 14.85 18.67
CA LYS A 57 -24.31 16.11 18.73
C LYS A 57 -23.12 16.21 17.78
N TYR A 58 -22.58 15.09 17.32
CA TYR A 58 -21.43 15.01 16.42
C TYR A 58 -21.81 14.95 14.93
N PHE A 59 -23.11 14.90 14.60
CA PHE A 59 -23.56 14.80 13.21
C PHE A 59 -23.03 15.94 12.35
N SER A 60 -23.26 17.18 12.77
CA SER A 60 -22.87 18.38 12.03
C SER A 60 -21.37 18.50 11.79
N ASP A 61 -20.55 17.99 12.72
CA ASP A 61 -19.10 17.97 12.57
C ASP A 61 -18.68 16.98 11.49
N LEU A 62 -19.21 15.74 11.54
CA LEU A 62 -18.92 14.70 10.58
C LEU A 62 -19.45 15.03 9.17
N GLU A 63 -20.62 15.68 9.09
CA GLU A 63 -21.21 16.13 7.83
C GLU A 63 -20.28 17.12 7.08
N LYS A 64 -19.64 18.03 7.80
CA LYS A 64 -18.76 19.07 7.22
C LYS A 64 -17.35 18.58 6.89
N MET A 65 -16.92 17.43 7.43
CA MET A 65 -15.56 16.92 7.19
C MET A 65 -15.33 16.58 5.72
N GLN A 66 -14.13 16.89 5.25
CA GLN A 66 -13.69 16.51 3.91
C GLN A 66 -13.38 15.01 3.83
N LEU A 67 -13.54 14.44 2.65
CA LEU A 67 -13.07 13.09 2.35
C LEU A 67 -11.56 13.00 2.62
N GLU A 68 -11.07 11.81 2.96
CA GLU A 68 -9.70 11.54 3.39
C GLU A 68 -9.28 12.22 4.71
N THR A 69 -10.19 12.87 5.43
CA THR A 69 -9.96 13.20 6.85
C THR A 69 -9.77 11.90 7.64
N VAL A 70 -8.76 11.85 8.48
CA VAL A 70 -8.50 10.69 9.35
C VAL A 70 -9.25 10.88 10.65
N ILE A 71 -10.13 9.93 10.96
CA ILE A 71 -10.92 9.95 12.19
C ILE A 71 -10.78 8.63 12.96
N LYS A 72 -10.95 8.71 14.25
CA LYS A 72 -11.30 7.60 15.13
C LYS A 72 -12.78 7.70 15.41
N VAL A 73 -13.51 6.60 15.29
CA VAL A 73 -14.90 6.48 15.70
C VAL A 73 -15.00 5.46 16.80
N GLU A 74 -15.84 5.73 17.79
CA GLU A 74 -16.24 4.78 18.81
C GLU A 74 -17.75 4.59 18.72
N GLY A 75 -18.20 3.35 18.76
CA GLY A 75 -19.58 3.06 18.55
C GLY A 75 -19.94 1.59 18.77
N LYS A 76 -21.19 1.29 18.49
CA LYS A 76 -21.77 -0.04 18.67
C LYS A 76 -21.99 -0.70 17.31
N VAL A 77 -21.62 -1.97 17.19
CA VAL A 77 -21.88 -2.75 15.97
C VAL A 77 -23.35 -3.12 15.92
N ALA A 78 -23.99 -2.92 14.76
CA ALA A 78 -25.37 -3.25 14.47
C ALA A 78 -25.49 -4.10 13.21
N ASN A 79 -26.54 -4.90 13.09
CA ASN A 79 -26.88 -5.58 11.84
C ASN A 79 -27.44 -4.59 10.83
N ARG A 80 -27.08 -4.73 9.57
CA ARG A 80 -27.81 -4.08 8.48
C ARG A 80 -29.13 -4.80 8.21
N SER A 81 -30.13 -4.06 7.72
CA SER A 81 -31.32 -4.67 7.19
C SER A 81 -31.00 -5.54 5.97
N LYS A 82 -31.82 -6.56 5.71
CA LYS A 82 -31.63 -7.47 4.55
C LYS A 82 -31.51 -6.72 3.22
N GLU A 83 -32.18 -5.57 3.10
CA GLU A 83 -32.23 -4.75 1.90
C GLU A 83 -30.99 -3.87 1.71
N THR A 84 -30.23 -3.64 2.79
CA THR A 84 -29.05 -2.77 2.81
C THR A 84 -27.72 -3.54 2.90
N ILE A 85 -27.75 -4.87 2.90
CA ILE A 85 -26.55 -5.71 2.87
C ILE A 85 -25.75 -5.40 1.60
N ASN A 86 -24.44 -5.19 1.78
CA ASN A 86 -23.50 -4.92 0.69
C ASN A 86 -22.49 -6.05 0.57
N SER A 87 -22.64 -6.91 -0.43
CA SER A 87 -21.73 -8.03 -0.69
C SER A 87 -20.36 -7.65 -1.25
N GLU A 88 -20.15 -6.38 -1.61
CA GLU A 88 -18.87 -5.92 -2.18
C GLU A 88 -17.80 -5.65 -1.11
N ILE A 89 -18.19 -5.59 0.16
CA ILE A 89 -17.28 -5.38 1.28
C ILE A 89 -17.42 -6.48 2.32
N ASP A 90 -16.32 -6.89 2.94
CA ASP A 90 -16.25 -7.99 3.90
C ASP A 90 -17.14 -7.77 5.14
N THR A 91 -17.36 -6.51 5.52
CA THR A 91 -18.20 -6.09 6.66
C THR A 91 -19.63 -5.72 6.23
N GLY A 92 -20.06 -6.13 5.05
CA GLY A 92 -21.30 -5.64 4.42
C GLY A 92 -22.60 -6.07 5.08
N GLU A 93 -22.57 -6.98 6.05
CA GLU A 93 -23.73 -7.42 6.81
C GLU A 93 -23.96 -6.62 8.09
N ILE A 94 -22.95 -5.81 8.48
CA ILE A 94 -22.97 -4.99 9.70
C ILE A 94 -22.68 -3.53 9.40
N GLU A 95 -22.94 -2.68 10.36
CA GLU A 95 -22.55 -1.30 10.39
C GLU A 95 -22.22 -0.87 11.81
N VAL A 96 -21.52 0.27 11.96
CA VAL A 96 -21.17 0.80 13.26
C VAL A 96 -21.98 2.07 13.53
N VAL A 97 -22.81 2.05 14.55
CA VAL A 97 -23.55 3.23 15.04
C VAL A 97 -22.57 4.08 15.84
N ILE A 98 -22.23 5.27 15.34
CA ILE A 98 -21.25 6.16 15.94
C ILE A 98 -21.83 6.79 17.22
N GLU A 99 -21.16 6.59 18.35
CA GLU A 99 -21.46 7.26 19.63
C GLU A 99 -20.58 8.51 19.80
N GLN A 100 -19.32 8.44 19.40
CA GLN A 100 -18.37 9.57 19.44
C GLN A 100 -17.26 9.43 18.40
N HIS A 101 -16.58 10.55 18.11
CA HIS A 101 -15.44 10.56 17.20
C HIS A 101 -14.33 11.48 17.71
N GLU A 102 -13.14 11.28 17.17
CA GLU A 102 -11.95 12.11 17.34
C GLU A 102 -11.31 12.35 15.97
N VAL A 103 -10.99 13.60 15.64
CA VAL A 103 -10.25 13.93 14.42
C VAL A 103 -8.77 13.72 14.67
N LEU A 104 -8.17 12.77 13.96
CA LEU A 104 -6.75 12.47 14.06
C LEU A 104 -5.90 13.25 13.04
N GLY A 105 -6.51 13.66 11.93
CA GLY A 105 -5.84 14.48 10.92
C GLY A 105 -6.84 15.02 9.90
N THR A 106 -6.83 16.32 9.71
CA THR A 106 -7.70 16.99 8.74
C THR A 106 -7.18 16.86 7.32
N CYS A 107 -8.09 16.84 6.34
CA CYS A 107 -7.78 16.87 4.92
C CYS A 107 -8.30 18.17 4.30
N LYS A 108 -7.53 18.73 3.37
CA LYS A 108 -7.98 19.80 2.47
C LYS A 108 -8.59 19.16 1.21
N GLU A 109 -9.08 20.02 0.28
CA GLU A 109 -9.52 19.54 -1.02
C GLU A 109 -8.43 18.72 -1.71
N LEU A 110 -8.83 17.55 -2.23
CA LEU A 110 -7.89 16.62 -2.86
C LEU A 110 -7.55 17.08 -4.27
N PRO A 111 -6.27 17.19 -4.63
CA PRO A 111 -5.86 17.52 -5.99
C PRO A 111 -6.16 16.40 -6.99
N MET A 112 -6.41 15.20 -6.50
CA MET A 112 -6.75 14.02 -7.28
C MET A 112 -7.70 13.13 -6.47
N PRO A 113 -8.96 12.93 -6.91
CA PRO A 113 -9.86 11.97 -6.27
C PRO A 113 -9.30 10.55 -6.25
N ILE A 114 -9.48 9.86 -5.13
CA ILE A 114 -8.96 8.51 -4.91
C ILE A 114 -9.99 7.44 -5.30
N PHE A 115 -11.28 7.79 -5.26
CA PHE A 115 -12.41 6.87 -5.30
C PHE A 115 -12.99 6.63 -6.69
N SER A 116 -12.51 7.35 -7.69
CA SER A 116 -12.98 7.21 -9.07
C SER A 116 -12.05 6.33 -9.89
N ASP A 117 -12.63 5.61 -10.85
CA ASP A 117 -11.86 4.89 -11.88
C ASP A 117 -11.30 5.83 -12.95
N GLN A 118 -11.45 7.15 -12.75
CA GLN A 118 -10.91 8.16 -13.64
C GLN A 118 -9.40 8.01 -13.76
N GLU A 119 -8.91 8.01 -14.99
CA GLU A 119 -7.48 8.04 -15.26
C GLU A 119 -6.96 9.48 -15.14
N TYR A 120 -5.80 9.62 -14.52
CA TYR A 120 -5.08 10.88 -14.37
C TYR A 120 -3.79 10.84 -15.15
N ALA A 121 -3.35 12.00 -15.67
CA ALA A 121 -2.05 12.13 -16.29
C ALA A 121 -0.94 11.65 -15.34
N GLU A 122 0.07 11.00 -15.89
CA GLU A 122 1.17 10.43 -15.12
C GLU A 122 1.87 11.47 -14.25
N GLU A 123 2.04 12.69 -14.76
CA GLU A 123 2.64 13.79 -14.00
C GLU A 123 1.90 14.08 -12.69
N ILE A 124 0.55 14.13 -12.72
CA ILE A 124 -0.27 14.35 -11.52
C ILE A 124 -0.14 13.17 -10.56
N ARG A 125 -0.17 11.95 -11.08
CA ARG A 125 -0.03 10.71 -10.31
C ARG A 125 1.33 10.62 -9.62
N LEU A 126 2.41 11.03 -10.30
CA LEU A 126 3.76 11.05 -9.73
C LEU A 126 3.91 12.18 -8.71
N LYS A 127 3.38 13.38 -8.98
CA LYS A 127 3.39 14.52 -8.06
C LYS A 127 2.67 14.21 -6.74
N TYR A 128 1.53 13.53 -6.82
CA TYR A 128 0.73 13.13 -5.66
C TYR A 128 0.75 11.62 -5.44
N ARG A 129 1.93 11.01 -5.54
CA ARG A 129 2.12 9.56 -5.52
C ARG A 129 1.50 8.88 -4.29
N PHE A 130 1.52 9.52 -3.14
CA PHE A 130 0.88 9.03 -1.92
C PHE A 130 -0.64 8.90 -2.03
N LEU A 131 -1.32 9.73 -2.83
CA LEU A 131 -2.73 9.59 -3.14
C LEU A 131 -2.96 8.48 -4.18
N ASP A 132 -2.15 8.44 -5.23
CA ASP A 132 -2.24 7.40 -6.26
C ASP A 132 -2.07 5.99 -5.67
N LEU A 133 -1.16 5.82 -4.69
CA LEU A 133 -0.96 4.56 -3.97
C LEU A 133 -2.16 4.14 -3.10
N ARG A 134 -3.08 5.05 -2.77
CA ARG A 134 -4.34 4.74 -2.06
C ARG A 134 -5.44 4.25 -3.00
N ARG A 135 -5.33 4.49 -4.31
CA ARG A 135 -6.32 4.03 -5.29
C ARG A 135 -6.35 2.50 -5.31
N LYS A 136 -7.54 1.92 -5.30
CA LYS A 136 -7.76 0.48 -5.13
C LYS A 136 -6.84 -0.36 -6.01
N LYS A 137 -6.86 -0.15 -7.32
CA LYS A 137 -6.04 -0.92 -8.29
C LYS A 137 -4.54 -0.83 -8.01
N ILE A 138 -4.04 0.36 -7.70
CA ILE A 138 -2.60 0.55 -7.44
C ILE A 138 -2.22 -0.08 -6.10
N HIS A 139 -3.05 0.12 -5.07
CA HIS A 139 -2.86 -0.48 -3.76
C HIS A 139 -2.81 -2.02 -3.84
N GLU A 140 -3.77 -2.63 -4.52
CA GLU A 140 -3.83 -4.09 -4.74
C GLU A 140 -2.61 -4.61 -5.49
N ASN A 141 -2.12 -3.88 -6.51
CA ASN A 141 -0.91 -4.25 -7.25
C ASN A 141 0.34 -4.26 -6.34
N ILE A 142 0.49 -3.28 -5.45
CA ILE A 142 1.61 -3.22 -4.50
C ILE A 142 1.54 -4.39 -3.50
N ILE A 143 0.35 -4.68 -2.99
CA ILE A 143 0.14 -5.84 -2.09
C ILE A 143 0.44 -7.15 -2.82
N LEU A 144 -0.06 -7.31 -4.06
CA LEU A 144 0.22 -8.48 -4.89
C LEU A 144 1.71 -8.67 -5.11
N ARG A 145 2.43 -7.61 -5.51
CA ARG A 145 3.89 -7.66 -5.68
C ARG A 145 4.59 -8.13 -4.40
N SER A 146 4.21 -7.58 -3.24
CA SER A 146 4.78 -8.00 -1.96
C SER A 146 4.54 -9.49 -1.67
N LYS A 147 3.32 -9.97 -1.92
CA LYS A 147 2.97 -11.40 -1.75
C LYS A 147 3.76 -12.30 -2.70
N VAL A 148 3.90 -11.91 -3.98
CA VAL A 148 4.67 -12.66 -4.98
C VAL A 148 6.13 -12.77 -4.58
N ILE A 149 6.77 -11.68 -4.15
CA ILE A 149 8.16 -11.70 -3.70
C ILE A 149 8.33 -12.61 -2.46
N SER A 150 7.42 -12.51 -1.49
CA SER A 150 7.46 -13.38 -0.30
C SER A 150 7.27 -14.86 -0.66
N TYR A 151 6.37 -15.15 -1.60
CA TYR A 151 6.15 -16.51 -2.10
C TYR A 151 7.40 -17.07 -2.79
N ILE A 152 8.02 -16.29 -3.69
CA ILE A 152 9.26 -16.68 -4.37
C ILE A 152 10.35 -17.02 -3.36
N ARG A 153 10.60 -16.17 -2.36
CA ARG A 153 11.59 -16.43 -1.31
C ARG A 153 11.32 -17.73 -0.57
N ASN A 154 10.09 -17.96 -0.18
CA ASN A 154 9.70 -19.17 0.53
C ASN A 154 9.92 -20.42 -0.33
N GLU A 155 9.56 -20.41 -1.60
CA GLU A 155 9.74 -21.54 -2.49
C GLU A 155 11.21 -21.81 -2.79
N MET A 156 12.02 -20.79 -3.05
CA MET A 156 13.46 -20.94 -3.25
C MET A 156 14.13 -21.52 -2.01
N THR A 157 13.76 -21.04 -0.81
CA THR A 157 14.28 -21.59 0.44
C THR A 157 13.89 -23.05 0.67
N LYS A 158 12.64 -23.43 0.37
CA LYS A 158 12.18 -24.84 0.44
C LYS A 158 12.95 -25.74 -0.51
N LEU A 159 13.34 -25.23 -1.67
CA LEU A 159 14.18 -25.94 -2.64
C LEU A 159 15.67 -26.02 -2.22
N GLY A 160 16.01 -25.47 -1.07
CA GLY A 160 17.37 -25.50 -0.51
C GLY A 160 18.29 -24.41 -1.06
N PHE A 161 17.77 -23.40 -1.72
CA PHE A 161 18.55 -22.24 -2.14
C PHE A 161 18.79 -21.29 -0.95
N LEU A 162 19.96 -20.67 -0.93
CA LEU A 162 20.32 -19.63 0.02
C LEU A 162 20.18 -18.26 -0.63
N GLU A 163 19.50 -17.31 0.05
CA GLU A 163 19.38 -15.93 -0.43
C GLU A 163 20.66 -15.16 -0.09
N PHE A 164 21.26 -14.55 -1.10
CA PHE A 164 22.43 -13.70 -0.97
C PHE A 164 22.10 -12.25 -1.26
N GLN A 165 22.96 -11.37 -0.79
CA GLN A 165 22.98 -9.94 -1.15
C GLN A 165 24.38 -9.60 -1.63
N THR A 166 24.46 -8.98 -2.81
CA THR A 166 25.72 -8.58 -3.42
C THR A 166 25.88 -7.06 -3.40
N PRO A 167 27.12 -6.53 -3.47
CA PRO A 167 27.33 -5.09 -3.50
C PRO A 167 26.62 -4.38 -4.66
N ILE A 168 26.04 -3.22 -4.36
CA ILE A 168 25.40 -2.35 -5.36
C ILE A 168 26.41 -1.31 -5.90
N LEU A 169 27.33 -0.81 -5.07
CA LEU A 169 28.44 0.02 -5.53
C LEU A 169 29.59 -0.90 -5.91
N THR A 170 29.82 -1.05 -7.21
CA THR A 170 30.84 -1.96 -7.76
C THR A 170 31.69 -1.29 -8.81
N SER A 171 32.55 -2.01 -9.48
CA SER A 171 33.28 -1.57 -10.66
C SER A 171 32.46 -1.84 -11.93
N SER A 172 32.73 -1.11 -13.00
CA SER A 172 32.17 -1.38 -14.33
C SER A 172 32.42 -2.82 -14.75
N SER A 173 31.42 -3.46 -15.35
CA SER A 173 31.52 -4.80 -15.89
C SER A 173 31.14 -4.83 -17.38
N PRO A 174 31.79 -5.63 -18.21
CA PRO A 174 31.55 -5.65 -19.65
C PRO A 174 30.32 -6.52 -20.02
N GLU A 175 29.15 -6.21 -19.44
CA GLU A 175 27.93 -7.00 -19.62
C GLU A 175 27.06 -6.55 -20.81
N GLY A 176 27.52 -5.59 -21.62
CA GLY A 176 26.89 -5.21 -22.88
C GLY A 176 25.93 -4.03 -22.84
N ALA A 177 25.40 -3.63 -21.67
CA ALA A 177 24.65 -2.40 -21.50
C ALA A 177 25.57 -1.25 -21.02
N ARG A 178 25.07 -0.01 -21.00
CA ARG A 178 25.79 1.11 -20.39
C ARG A 178 25.56 1.12 -18.88
N ASP A 179 26.62 1.40 -18.13
CA ASP A 179 26.58 1.49 -16.69
C ASP A 179 26.08 2.86 -16.23
N PHE A 180 25.28 2.89 -15.16
CA PHE A 180 25.12 4.09 -14.36
C PHE A 180 26.37 4.30 -13.51
N LEU A 181 27.00 5.47 -13.61
CA LEU A 181 28.22 5.80 -12.90
C LEU A 181 27.94 6.71 -11.70
N VAL A 182 28.56 6.37 -10.55
CA VAL A 182 28.48 7.16 -9.33
C VAL A 182 29.88 7.75 -9.01
N PRO A 183 30.07 9.08 -9.06
CA PRO A 183 31.37 9.70 -8.77
C PRO A 183 31.82 9.42 -7.33
N SER A 184 33.09 9.05 -7.16
CA SER A 184 33.70 8.89 -5.84
C SER A 184 34.13 10.24 -5.27
N ARG A 185 33.60 10.60 -4.10
CA ARG A 185 34.04 11.81 -3.39
C ARG A 185 35.44 11.68 -2.77
N LEU A 186 35.80 10.45 -2.38
CA LEU A 186 37.10 10.18 -1.73
C LEU A 186 38.22 10.01 -2.73
N ASN A 187 37.92 9.67 -3.98
CA ASN A 187 38.91 9.42 -5.02
C ASN A 187 38.57 10.26 -6.26
N PRO A 188 39.06 11.50 -6.36
CA PRO A 188 38.78 12.37 -7.50
C PRO A 188 39.12 11.71 -8.85
N GLY A 189 38.20 11.82 -9.82
CA GLY A 189 38.35 11.22 -11.16
C GLY A 189 38.01 9.71 -11.24
N LYS A 190 37.63 9.08 -10.12
CA LYS A 190 37.17 7.68 -10.09
C LYS A 190 35.68 7.59 -9.88
N PHE A 191 35.10 6.48 -10.35
CA PHE A 191 33.67 6.21 -10.31
C PHE A 191 33.41 4.80 -9.79
N TYR A 192 32.31 4.63 -9.10
CA TYR A 192 31.64 3.35 -8.95
C TYR A 192 30.65 3.15 -10.09
N ALA A 193 30.34 1.91 -10.43
CA ALA A 193 29.24 1.57 -11.30
C ALA A 193 28.11 0.89 -10.52
N LEU A 194 26.85 1.08 -10.96
CA LEU A 194 25.73 0.28 -10.48
C LEU A 194 25.67 -1.03 -11.29
N PRO A 195 25.34 -2.17 -10.66
CA PRO A 195 25.42 -3.48 -11.31
C PRO A 195 24.32 -3.66 -12.37
N GLN A 196 24.69 -4.12 -13.54
CA GLN A 196 23.75 -4.52 -14.58
C GLN A 196 23.09 -5.86 -14.26
N ALA A 197 23.83 -6.76 -13.58
CA ALA A 197 23.42 -8.02 -13.02
C ALA A 197 24.47 -8.48 -11.98
N PRO A 198 24.17 -9.39 -11.06
CA PRO A 198 25.14 -9.88 -10.06
C PRO A 198 26.06 -10.99 -10.60
N GLN A 199 26.30 -11.05 -11.93
CA GLN A 199 26.94 -12.17 -12.61
C GLN A 199 28.32 -12.55 -12.04
N GLN A 200 29.19 -11.58 -11.80
CA GLN A 200 30.54 -11.85 -11.26
C GLN A 200 30.47 -12.32 -9.80
N PHE A 201 29.58 -11.74 -9.02
CA PHE A 201 29.42 -12.12 -7.62
C PHE A 201 28.81 -13.50 -7.44
N LYS A 202 27.79 -13.86 -8.25
CA LYS A 202 27.22 -15.21 -8.16
C LYS A 202 28.22 -16.30 -8.59
N GLN A 203 29.05 -16.02 -9.59
CA GLN A 203 30.15 -16.94 -9.95
C GLN A 203 31.12 -17.13 -8.81
N LEU A 204 31.52 -16.05 -8.12
CA LEU A 204 32.40 -16.12 -6.94
C LEU A 204 31.76 -16.93 -5.81
N ILE A 205 30.48 -16.73 -5.54
CA ILE A 205 29.72 -17.47 -4.54
C ILE A 205 29.73 -18.98 -4.87
N MET A 206 29.40 -19.32 -6.12
CA MET A 206 29.38 -20.74 -6.56
C MET A 206 30.76 -21.39 -6.49
N VAL A 207 31.82 -20.71 -6.93
CA VAL A 207 33.22 -21.22 -6.83
C VAL A 207 33.65 -21.36 -5.37
N SER A 208 33.07 -20.57 -4.44
CA SER A 208 33.33 -20.67 -3.01
C SER A 208 32.69 -21.89 -2.32
N GLY A 209 31.98 -22.74 -3.08
CA GLY A 209 31.41 -23.99 -2.59
C GLY A 209 29.96 -23.91 -2.11
N PHE A 210 29.23 -22.86 -2.44
CA PHE A 210 27.78 -22.81 -2.19
C PHE A 210 27.05 -23.52 -3.34
N ASP A 211 26.28 -24.55 -3.03
CA ASP A 211 25.59 -25.37 -4.05
C ASP A 211 24.41 -24.67 -4.73
N ARG A 212 23.71 -23.81 -3.99
CA ARG A 212 22.47 -23.19 -4.45
C ARG A 212 22.39 -21.74 -3.98
N TYR A 213 22.40 -20.84 -4.94
CA TYR A 213 22.31 -19.40 -4.76
C TYR A 213 21.02 -18.89 -5.36
N PHE A 214 20.42 -17.92 -4.72
CA PHE A 214 19.46 -17.02 -5.38
C PHE A 214 19.55 -15.62 -4.77
N GLN A 215 19.03 -14.65 -5.52
CA GLN A 215 18.94 -13.26 -5.09
C GLN A 215 17.77 -12.56 -5.78
N ILE A 216 17.05 -11.70 -5.08
CA ILE A 216 16.18 -10.70 -5.69
C ILE A 216 17.07 -9.47 -5.96
N ALA A 217 17.74 -9.48 -7.10
CA ALA A 217 18.81 -8.55 -7.43
C ALA A 217 18.30 -7.24 -8.02
N PRO A 218 18.66 -6.06 -7.48
CA PRO A 218 18.48 -4.80 -8.19
C PRO A 218 19.47 -4.71 -9.35
N CYS A 219 18.97 -4.40 -10.53
CA CYS A 219 19.74 -4.29 -11.77
C CYS A 219 19.52 -2.92 -12.39
N PHE A 220 20.59 -2.36 -12.95
CA PHE A 220 20.61 -1.00 -13.49
C PHE A 220 21.21 -1.01 -14.89
N ARG A 221 20.54 -0.38 -15.86
CA ARG A 221 21.02 -0.26 -17.24
C ARG A 221 20.71 1.12 -17.75
N ASP A 222 21.75 1.88 -18.12
CA ASP A 222 21.62 3.22 -18.70
C ASP A 222 21.36 3.12 -20.20
N GLU A 223 20.19 2.62 -20.53
CA GLU A 223 19.69 2.47 -21.89
C GLU A 223 18.44 3.32 -22.11
N ASP A 224 18.04 3.49 -23.37
CA ASP A 224 16.82 4.23 -23.70
C ASP A 224 15.61 3.56 -23.05
N ALA A 225 15.12 4.15 -21.98
CA ALA A 225 13.98 3.66 -21.24
C ALA A 225 12.72 3.69 -22.13
N ARG A 226 12.07 2.53 -22.26
CA ARG A 226 10.74 2.43 -22.86
C ARG A 226 9.73 2.16 -21.76
N ALA A 227 8.66 2.93 -21.74
CA ALA A 227 7.61 2.85 -20.71
C ALA A 227 7.03 1.44 -20.55
N ASP A 228 7.10 0.61 -21.60
CA ASP A 228 6.52 -0.73 -21.66
C ASP A 228 7.49 -1.89 -21.40
N ARG A 229 8.83 -1.68 -21.38
CA ARG A 229 9.74 -2.82 -21.31
C ARG A 229 11.17 -2.64 -20.79
N SER A 230 11.65 -1.48 -20.52
CA SER A 230 13.04 -1.27 -20.08
C SER A 230 13.18 -0.09 -19.13
N PRO A 231 12.68 -0.20 -17.87
CA PRO A 231 13.04 0.78 -16.87
C PRO A 231 14.55 0.69 -16.61
N GLY A 232 15.20 1.85 -16.41
CA GLY A 232 16.64 1.91 -16.10
C GLY A 232 17.02 1.15 -14.84
N GLU A 233 16.05 0.94 -13.92
CA GLU A 233 16.15 0.14 -12.71
C GLU A 233 15.06 -0.93 -12.68
N PHE A 234 15.44 -2.17 -12.41
CA PHE A 234 14.51 -3.30 -12.28
C PHE A 234 15.07 -4.37 -11.35
N TYR A 235 14.22 -5.33 -10.96
CA TYR A 235 14.61 -6.45 -10.09
C TYR A 235 14.52 -7.75 -10.85
N GLN A 236 15.52 -8.62 -10.65
CA GLN A 236 15.56 -9.98 -11.18
C GLN A 236 15.51 -10.99 -10.04
N LEU A 237 14.83 -12.10 -10.25
CA LEU A 237 15.15 -13.35 -9.55
C LEU A 237 16.36 -13.95 -10.29
N ASP A 238 17.53 -13.88 -9.68
CA ASP A 238 18.78 -14.39 -10.21
C ASP A 238 19.15 -15.69 -9.50
#